data_605cd5da14cc11f5033c09b3c2863cd4
#
_entry.id   605cd5da14cc11f5033c09b3c2863cd4
#
_cell.length_a   1.000
_cell.length_b   1.000
_cell.length_c   1.000
_cell.angle_alpha   90.00
_cell.angle_beta   90.00
_cell.angle_gamma   90.00
#
_symmetry.space_group_name_H-M   'P 1'
#
loop_
_entity.id
_entity.type
_entity.pdbx_description
1 polymer ?
#
loop_
_entity_poly.entity_id
_entity_poly.type
_entity_poly.pdbx_seq_one_letter_code
_entity_poly.pdbx_strand_id
1 'polypeptide(L)'
;IIEIPIKNPSRSKIVKSPRVFMDLETGNVAGLWRGGDHGDDTQDTNSTNQCHDITVFPSANIAAGACSGNGILFDITDPYNPERLDVVTDIGFAYWHSATFNNDGTKVIFTDEWGGGGRARCRAWDPLDWGADAIYDIVDKKLIFKSHYKMPAPQLETENCVAHNGSIIPIPNRDIFVQAWYQGGISIMDFTDSSMPKEIAYFDRGPILEDILITGGYWSTYYYDGFIYGTEITRGLDVFRLTPS
;
A
#
# COMPACT_ATOMS: atom_id res chain seq x y z
N ILE A 1 2.55 -12.79 -16.35
CA ILE A 1 3.22 -13.89 -15.61
C ILE A 1 4.56 -14.14 -16.26
N ILE A 2 5.60 -14.11 -15.47
CA ILE A 2 6.97 -14.33 -15.93
C ILE A 2 7.47 -15.65 -15.33
N GLU A 3 7.95 -16.54 -16.18
CA GLU A 3 8.67 -17.75 -15.78
C GLU A 3 10.16 -17.44 -15.67
N ILE A 4 10.75 -17.72 -14.50
CA ILE A 4 12.17 -17.51 -14.24
C ILE A 4 12.81 -18.87 -13.90
N PRO A 5 13.54 -19.50 -14.84
CA PRO A 5 14.25 -20.75 -14.56
C PRO A 5 15.41 -20.49 -13.58
N ILE A 6 15.34 -21.06 -12.39
CA ILE A 6 16.34 -20.84 -11.31
C ILE A 6 17.78 -21.19 -11.77
N LYS A 7 17.92 -22.28 -12.53
CA LYS A 7 19.25 -22.72 -13.03
C LYS A 7 19.77 -21.90 -14.21
N ASN A 8 18.92 -21.15 -14.89
CA ASN A 8 19.29 -20.31 -16.02
C ASN A 8 18.38 -19.09 -16.14
N PRO A 9 18.57 -18.07 -15.28
CA PRO A 9 17.70 -16.88 -15.24
C PRO A 9 17.66 -16.09 -16.56
N SER A 10 18.71 -16.20 -17.39
CA SER A 10 18.75 -15.55 -18.71
C SER A 10 17.70 -16.06 -19.69
N ARG A 11 17.04 -17.19 -19.39
CA ARG A 11 15.95 -17.76 -20.17
C ARG A 11 14.57 -17.33 -19.64
N SER A 12 14.50 -16.32 -18.78
CA SER A 12 13.23 -15.76 -18.33
C SER A 12 12.40 -15.25 -19.49
N LYS A 13 11.10 -15.49 -19.42
CA LYS A 13 10.15 -15.09 -20.47
C LYS A 13 8.77 -14.80 -19.90
N ILE A 14 8.03 -13.90 -20.56
CA ILE A 14 6.61 -13.74 -20.31
C ILE A 14 5.89 -14.96 -20.86
N VAL A 15 5.19 -15.70 -20.03
CA VAL A 15 4.44 -16.89 -20.40
C VAL A 15 2.94 -16.61 -20.58
N LYS A 16 2.41 -15.58 -19.88
CA LYS A 16 1.01 -15.20 -19.98
C LYS A 16 0.79 -13.75 -19.52
N SER A 17 -0.23 -13.10 -20.10
CA SER A 17 -0.74 -11.78 -19.69
C SER A 17 -2.25 -11.88 -19.48
N PRO A 18 -2.71 -12.29 -18.28
CA PRO A 18 -4.13 -12.45 -17.99
C PRO A 18 -4.86 -11.10 -18.04
N ARG A 19 -6.10 -11.09 -18.53
CA ARG A 19 -6.93 -9.87 -18.63
C ARG A 19 -7.74 -9.64 -17.33
N VAL A 20 -7.06 -9.42 -16.23
CA VAL A 20 -7.68 -9.33 -14.89
C VAL A 20 -8.53 -8.08 -14.66
N PHE A 21 -8.40 -7.05 -15.51
CA PHE A 21 -9.18 -5.80 -15.45
C PHE A 21 -10.38 -5.77 -16.40
N MET A 22 -10.57 -6.81 -17.17
CA MET A 22 -11.67 -6.86 -18.13
C MET A 22 -13.01 -6.83 -17.39
N ASP A 23 -13.90 -5.93 -17.83
CA ASP A 23 -15.30 -5.97 -17.45
C ASP A 23 -15.95 -7.20 -18.11
N LEU A 24 -16.55 -8.05 -17.31
CA LEU A 24 -17.09 -9.33 -17.77
C LEU A 24 -18.38 -9.20 -18.61
N GLU A 25 -19.12 -8.10 -18.44
CA GLU A 25 -20.37 -7.86 -19.18
C GLU A 25 -20.10 -7.20 -20.53
N THR A 26 -19.21 -6.18 -20.54
CA THR A 26 -18.94 -5.40 -21.73
C THR A 26 -17.73 -5.85 -22.53
N GLY A 27 -16.85 -6.66 -21.92
CA GLY A 27 -15.56 -7.07 -22.49
C GLY A 27 -14.52 -5.93 -22.56
N ASN A 28 -14.80 -4.77 -21.96
CA ASN A 28 -13.86 -3.66 -21.89
C ASN A 28 -12.64 -4.02 -21.04
N VAL A 29 -11.44 -3.88 -21.58
CA VAL A 29 -10.20 -4.34 -20.93
C VAL A 29 -9.81 -3.49 -19.74
N ALA A 30 -10.19 -2.23 -19.69
CA ALA A 30 -9.98 -1.30 -18.58
C ALA A 30 -11.34 -0.85 -18.01
N GLY A 31 -12.16 -1.82 -17.57
CA GLY A 31 -13.55 -1.61 -17.19
C GLY A 31 -13.81 -1.42 -15.71
N LEU A 32 -12.79 -1.50 -14.85
CA LEU A 32 -12.98 -1.30 -13.43
C LEU A 32 -13.18 0.18 -13.10
N TRP A 33 -13.90 0.41 -12.00
CA TRP A 33 -14.18 1.76 -11.53
C TRP A 33 -12.89 2.51 -11.19
N ARG A 34 -12.81 3.75 -11.58
CA ARG A 34 -11.59 4.54 -11.53
C ARG A 34 -11.48 5.51 -10.35
N GLY A 35 -12.45 5.51 -9.44
CA GLY A 35 -12.40 6.36 -8.26
C GLY A 35 -13.08 7.72 -8.43
N GLY A 36 -12.81 8.62 -7.49
CA GLY A 36 -13.45 9.93 -7.36
C GLY A 36 -12.66 11.08 -7.97
N ASP A 37 -13.33 12.22 -8.06
CA ASP A 37 -12.75 13.52 -8.25
C ASP A 37 -12.52 14.16 -6.87
N HIS A 38 -11.30 14.58 -6.58
CA HIS A 38 -10.93 15.16 -5.29
C HIS A 38 -10.95 16.70 -5.28
N GLY A 39 -11.41 17.32 -6.36
CA GLY A 39 -11.52 18.75 -6.52
C GLY A 39 -10.37 19.42 -7.27
N ASP A 40 -10.42 20.74 -7.40
CA ASP A 40 -9.45 21.53 -8.16
C ASP A 40 -8.03 21.36 -7.60
N ASP A 41 -7.04 21.35 -8.49
CA ASP A 41 -5.62 21.22 -8.18
C ASP A 41 -5.20 19.92 -7.45
N THR A 42 -6.07 18.91 -7.45
CA THR A 42 -5.80 17.58 -6.89
C THR A 42 -5.59 16.54 -7.99
N GLN A 43 -5.39 15.30 -7.59
CA GLN A 43 -5.20 14.18 -8.51
C GLN A 43 -6.51 13.42 -8.71
N ASP A 44 -6.92 13.26 -9.97
CA ASP A 44 -8.00 12.32 -10.34
C ASP A 44 -7.49 10.89 -10.33
N THR A 45 -8.37 9.97 -9.94
CA THR A 45 -8.09 8.54 -10.07
C THR A 45 -8.30 8.09 -11.51
N ASN A 46 -7.30 7.43 -12.07
CA ASN A 46 -7.36 6.87 -13.41
C ASN A 46 -8.14 5.54 -13.45
N SER A 47 -8.70 5.22 -14.61
CA SER A 47 -9.28 3.90 -14.87
C SER A 47 -8.25 2.81 -14.62
N THR A 48 -8.65 1.72 -13.99
CA THR A 48 -7.76 0.61 -13.68
C THR A 48 -7.41 -0.17 -14.93
N ASN A 49 -6.16 -0.08 -15.35
CA ASN A 49 -5.61 -0.78 -16.51
C ASN A 49 -4.29 -1.50 -16.18
N GLN A 50 -3.77 -1.30 -14.98
CA GLN A 50 -2.55 -1.91 -14.46
C GLN A 50 -2.57 -1.91 -12.94
N CYS A 51 -1.81 -2.80 -12.32
CA CYS A 51 -1.49 -2.71 -10.90
C CYS A 51 -0.12 -2.07 -10.74
N HIS A 52 0.01 -1.19 -9.74
CA HIS A 52 1.30 -0.70 -9.33
C HIS A 52 2.05 -1.78 -8.55
N ASP A 53 1.32 -2.46 -7.65
CA ASP A 53 1.88 -3.53 -6.83
C ASP A 53 0.94 -4.73 -6.74
N ILE A 54 1.51 -5.93 -6.67
CA ILE A 54 0.79 -7.18 -6.41
C ILE A 54 1.58 -7.98 -5.38
N THR A 55 0.96 -8.22 -4.23
CA THR A 55 1.52 -9.05 -3.15
C THR A 55 0.83 -10.41 -3.14
N VAL A 56 1.61 -11.48 -2.99
CA VAL A 56 1.09 -12.84 -2.94
C VAL A 56 1.12 -13.38 -1.51
N PHE A 57 0.10 -14.17 -1.16
CA PHE A 57 0.04 -14.95 0.08
C PHE A 57 -0.13 -16.44 -0.28
N PRO A 58 0.99 -17.15 -0.53
CA PRO A 58 0.97 -18.48 -1.15
C PRO A 58 0.25 -19.54 -0.33
N SER A 59 0.32 -19.47 1.02
CA SER A 59 -0.31 -20.48 1.89
C SER A 59 -1.84 -20.50 1.79
N ALA A 60 -2.47 -19.39 1.38
CA ALA A 60 -3.91 -19.29 1.12
C ALA A 60 -4.25 -19.26 -0.38
N ASN A 61 -3.27 -19.35 -1.27
CA ASN A 61 -3.43 -19.23 -2.73
C ASN A 61 -4.14 -17.93 -3.15
N ILE A 62 -3.85 -16.82 -2.48
CA ILE A 62 -4.41 -15.51 -2.82
C ILE A 62 -3.31 -14.50 -3.14
N ALA A 63 -3.70 -13.49 -3.90
CA ALA A 63 -2.91 -12.28 -4.12
C ALA A 63 -3.78 -11.05 -3.98
N ALA A 64 -3.18 -9.93 -3.57
CA ALA A 64 -3.83 -8.64 -3.52
C ALA A 64 -3.10 -7.66 -4.44
N GLY A 65 -3.85 -6.97 -5.30
CA GLY A 65 -3.31 -5.97 -6.21
C GLY A 65 -3.81 -4.57 -5.84
N ALA A 66 -2.89 -3.63 -5.72
CA ALA A 66 -3.17 -2.21 -5.67
C ALA A 66 -3.07 -1.64 -7.09
N CYS A 67 -4.23 -1.33 -7.69
CA CYS A 67 -4.34 -1.22 -9.13
C CYS A 67 -4.98 0.12 -9.53
N SER A 68 -4.22 1.20 -9.41
CA SER A 68 -4.65 2.57 -9.77
C SER A 68 -5.94 3.00 -9.05
N GLY A 69 -7.12 2.66 -9.55
CA GLY A 69 -8.42 3.02 -8.98
C GLY A 69 -9.06 1.95 -8.08
N ASN A 70 -8.43 0.78 -7.91
CA ASN A 70 -9.03 -0.35 -7.21
C ASN A 70 -8.03 -1.16 -6.39
N GLY A 71 -8.49 -1.67 -5.24
CA GLY A 71 -7.93 -2.84 -4.58
C GLY A 71 -8.59 -4.11 -5.13
N ILE A 72 -7.79 -5.13 -5.45
CA ILE A 72 -8.28 -6.36 -6.08
C ILE A 72 -7.74 -7.57 -5.32
N LEU A 73 -8.63 -8.50 -5.00
CA LEU A 73 -8.27 -9.81 -4.47
C LEU A 73 -8.32 -10.86 -5.59
N PHE A 74 -7.28 -11.68 -5.70
CA PHE A 74 -7.17 -12.73 -6.71
C PHE A 74 -7.06 -14.11 -6.06
N ASP A 75 -7.66 -15.12 -6.70
CA ASP A 75 -7.30 -16.53 -6.54
C ASP A 75 -6.10 -16.84 -7.44
N ILE A 76 -5.05 -17.38 -6.88
CA ILE A 76 -3.84 -17.81 -7.58
C ILE A 76 -3.57 -19.30 -7.41
N THR A 77 -4.61 -20.09 -7.13
CA THR A 77 -4.52 -21.57 -7.09
C THR A 77 -3.89 -22.12 -8.36
N ASP A 78 -4.28 -21.59 -9.52
CA ASP A 78 -3.52 -21.72 -10.76
C ASP A 78 -2.81 -20.38 -11.04
N PRO A 79 -1.49 -20.26 -10.78
CA PRO A 79 -0.77 -19.01 -10.96
C PRO A 79 -0.70 -18.57 -12.43
N TYR A 80 -0.97 -19.46 -13.40
CA TYR A 80 -1.05 -19.10 -14.81
C TYR A 80 -2.41 -18.53 -15.21
N ASN A 81 -3.45 -18.77 -14.41
CA ASN A 81 -4.81 -18.32 -14.65
C ASN A 81 -5.38 -17.67 -13.38
N PRO A 82 -4.84 -16.54 -12.90
CA PRO A 82 -5.37 -15.87 -11.74
C PRO A 82 -6.81 -15.42 -12.00
N GLU A 83 -7.68 -15.65 -11.04
CA GLU A 83 -9.08 -15.27 -11.08
C GLU A 83 -9.34 -14.11 -10.11
N ARG A 84 -10.09 -13.12 -10.57
CA ARG A 84 -10.51 -12.00 -9.72
C ARG A 84 -11.63 -12.44 -8.80
N LEU A 85 -11.38 -12.45 -7.49
CA LEU A 85 -12.34 -12.83 -6.45
C LEU A 85 -13.21 -11.67 -6.01
N ASP A 86 -12.58 -10.50 -5.83
CA ASP A 86 -13.25 -9.29 -5.38
C ASP A 86 -12.54 -8.03 -5.85
N VAL A 87 -13.29 -6.93 -5.90
CA VAL A 87 -12.81 -5.60 -6.29
C VAL A 87 -13.43 -4.58 -5.36
N VAL A 88 -12.60 -3.74 -4.79
CA VAL A 88 -13.02 -2.61 -3.95
C VAL A 88 -12.50 -1.31 -4.51
N THR A 89 -13.14 -0.23 -4.12
CA THR A 89 -12.72 1.12 -4.42
C THR A 89 -13.01 2.03 -3.23
N ASP A 90 -12.39 3.19 -3.19
CA ASP A 90 -12.56 4.19 -2.17
C ASP A 90 -12.58 5.57 -2.83
N ILE A 91 -13.60 6.36 -2.58
CA ILE A 91 -13.75 7.68 -3.18
C ILE A 91 -12.69 8.66 -2.68
N GLY A 92 -12.12 8.43 -1.48
CA GLY A 92 -11.03 9.21 -0.91
C GLY A 92 -9.65 8.86 -1.52
N PHE A 93 -9.51 7.71 -2.19
CA PHE A 93 -8.25 7.25 -2.73
C PHE A 93 -8.02 7.75 -4.15
N ALA A 94 -6.87 8.38 -4.38
CA ALA A 94 -6.44 8.83 -5.69
C ALA A 94 -5.59 7.80 -6.43
N TYR A 95 -4.74 7.05 -5.72
CA TYR A 95 -3.85 6.10 -6.35
C TYR A 95 -3.57 4.88 -5.46
N TRP A 96 -4.25 3.77 -5.75
CA TRP A 96 -4.00 2.49 -5.10
C TRP A 96 -2.62 1.98 -5.45
N HIS A 97 -1.71 2.02 -4.47
CA HIS A 97 -0.27 1.90 -4.71
C HIS A 97 0.32 0.57 -4.25
N SER A 98 0.13 0.18 -2.98
CA SER A 98 0.65 -1.09 -2.46
C SER A 98 -0.42 -1.87 -1.68
N ALA A 99 -0.20 -3.18 -1.58
CA ALA A 99 -1.04 -4.10 -0.83
C ALA A 99 -0.18 -4.95 0.11
N THR A 100 -0.58 -5.09 1.38
CA THR A 100 0.17 -5.89 2.36
C THR A 100 -0.79 -6.74 3.18
N PHE A 101 -0.63 -8.08 3.13
CA PHE A 101 -1.39 -9.00 3.98
C PHE A 101 -0.85 -8.97 5.41
N ASN A 102 -1.73 -9.26 6.38
CA ASN A 102 -1.29 -9.57 7.75
C ASN A 102 -0.63 -10.96 7.84
N ASN A 103 -0.24 -11.37 9.05
CA ASN A 103 0.56 -12.59 9.26
C ASN A 103 -0.13 -13.88 8.78
N ASP A 104 -1.45 -13.94 8.77
CA ASP A 104 -2.23 -15.14 8.44
C ASP A 104 -3.06 -15.04 7.16
N GLY A 105 -2.99 -13.91 6.47
CA GLY A 105 -3.71 -13.68 5.20
C GLY A 105 -5.20 -13.44 5.36
N THR A 106 -5.65 -13.09 6.56
CA THR A 106 -7.07 -12.77 6.85
C THR A 106 -7.40 -11.30 6.73
N LYS A 107 -6.37 -10.45 6.58
CA LYS A 107 -6.52 -9.01 6.38
C LYS A 107 -5.57 -8.52 5.30
N VAL A 108 -5.92 -7.41 4.68
CA VAL A 108 -5.06 -6.69 3.74
C VAL A 108 -5.15 -5.19 3.97
N ILE A 109 -4.00 -4.53 3.91
CA ILE A 109 -3.87 -3.07 3.89
C ILE A 109 -3.59 -2.66 2.46
N PHE A 110 -4.35 -1.70 1.93
CA PHE A 110 -4.03 -0.98 0.69
C PHE A 110 -3.61 0.44 1.01
N THR A 111 -2.61 0.95 0.31
CA THR A 111 -2.11 2.31 0.50
C THR A 111 -2.54 3.24 -0.63
N ASP A 112 -2.83 4.50 -0.31
CA ASP A 112 -3.08 5.57 -1.25
C ASP A 112 -1.84 6.46 -1.39
N GLU A 113 -1.10 6.32 -2.48
CA GLU A 113 0.00 7.21 -2.80
C GLU A 113 -0.48 8.45 -3.56
N TRP A 114 -1.33 9.23 -2.96
CA TRP A 114 -1.88 10.40 -3.60
C TRP A 114 -0.83 11.42 -4.07
N GLY A 115 -0.89 11.78 -5.31
CA GLY A 115 0.05 12.74 -5.91
C GLY A 115 1.41 12.13 -6.21
N GLY A 116 1.55 10.79 -6.17
CA GLY A 116 2.82 10.10 -6.41
C GLY A 116 3.90 10.50 -5.40
N GLY A 117 3.49 10.78 -4.14
CA GLY A 117 4.39 11.20 -3.07
C GLY A 117 5.03 12.59 -3.24
N GLY A 118 4.65 13.36 -4.25
CA GLY A 118 5.29 14.65 -4.54
C GLY A 118 4.67 15.87 -3.85
N ARG A 119 3.65 15.67 -2.98
CA ARG A 119 2.87 16.76 -2.39
C ARG A 119 2.62 16.56 -0.90
N ALA A 120 2.40 17.66 -0.16
CA ALA A 120 1.93 17.61 1.21
C ALA A 120 0.46 17.14 1.24
N ARG A 121 0.18 16.05 1.99
CA ARG A 121 -1.16 15.45 2.13
C ARG A 121 -1.42 14.95 3.55
N CYS A 122 -0.56 15.28 4.52
CA CYS A 122 -0.72 14.96 5.94
C CYS A 122 -0.82 16.23 6.80
N ARG A 123 -1.31 17.32 6.25
CA ARG A 123 -1.48 18.57 7.01
C ARG A 123 -2.69 18.45 7.93
N ALA A 124 -2.77 19.27 8.95
CA ALA A 124 -3.83 19.23 9.96
C ALA A 124 -5.27 19.37 9.40
N TRP A 125 -5.41 19.92 8.19
CA TRP A 125 -6.70 20.13 7.52
C TRP A 125 -6.96 19.19 6.34
N ASP A 126 -5.99 18.34 5.98
CA ASP A 126 -6.19 17.33 4.94
C ASP A 126 -7.17 16.25 5.44
N PRO A 127 -8.08 15.75 4.59
CA PRO A 127 -8.95 14.64 4.95
C PRO A 127 -8.15 13.41 5.41
N LEU A 128 -8.70 12.69 6.40
CA LEU A 128 -8.00 11.56 7.01
C LEU A 128 -7.97 10.29 6.14
N ASP A 129 -8.76 10.26 5.09
CA ASP A 129 -8.82 9.20 4.09
C ASP A 129 -7.94 9.50 2.85
N TRP A 130 -7.36 10.70 2.74
CA TRP A 130 -6.47 11.08 1.65
C TRP A 130 -5.03 10.69 1.95
N GLY A 131 -4.39 9.98 1.01
CA GLY A 131 -3.01 9.52 1.20
C GLY A 131 -2.86 8.62 2.43
N ALA A 132 -3.86 7.81 2.71
CA ALA A 132 -4.00 6.96 3.89
C ALA A 132 -3.91 5.47 3.53
N ASP A 133 -3.99 4.63 4.54
CA ASP A 133 -4.23 3.20 4.38
C ASP A 133 -5.73 2.91 4.44
N ALA A 134 -6.19 1.93 3.66
CA ALA A 134 -7.50 1.29 3.83
C ALA A 134 -7.30 -0.16 4.28
N ILE A 135 -7.91 -0.51 5.40
CA ILE A 135 -7.78 -1.83 6.02
C ILE A 135 -9.04 -2.64 5.74
N TYR A 136 -8.85 -3.83 5.21
CA TYR A 136 -9.92 -4.78 4.89
C TYR A 136 -9.70 -6.11 5.61
N ASP A 137 -10.77 -6.68 6.17
CA ASP A 137 -10.80 -8.10 6.52
C ASP A 137 -11.14 -8.93 5.26
N ILE A 138 -10.57 -10.13 5.18
CA ILE A 138 -10.89 -11.08 4.11
C ILE A 138 -11.82 -12.15 4.68
N VAL A 139 -13.09 -12.08 4.32
CA VAL A 139 -14.12 -13.01 4.78
C VAL A 139 -14.77 -13.68 3.57
N ASP A 140 -14.76 -15.00 3.52
CA ASP A 140 -15.33 -15.77 2.41
C ASP A 140 -14.84 -15.29 1.02
N LYS A 141 -13.55 -14.98 0.92
CA LYS A 141 -12.90 -14.45 -0.29
C LYS A 141 -13.44 -13.07 -0.73
N LYS A 142 -13.99 -12.29 0.20
CA LYS A 142 -14.45 -10.92 -0.01
C LYS A 142 -13.69 -9.94 0.87
N LEU A 143 -13.46 -8.75 0.34
CA LEU A 143 -12.82 -7.63 1.03
C LEU A 143 -13.89 -6.82 1.78
N ILE A 144 -13.84 -6.87 3.11
CA ILE A 144 -14.77 -6.15 4.00
C ILE A 144 -14.04 -4.96 4.61
N PHE A 145 -14.35 -3.76 4.15
CA PHE A 145 -13.75 -2.53 4.68
C PHE A 145 -13.96 -2.41 6.18
N LYS A 146 -12.92 -1.99 6.89
CA LYS A 146 -12.93 -1.83 8.34
C LYS A 146 -12.64 -0.39 8.76
N SER A 147 -11.55 0.18 8.30
CA SER A 147 -11.14 1.54 8.68
C SER A 147 -10.09 2.11 7.73
N HIS A 148 -9.89 3.41 7.85
CA HIS A 148 -8.68 4.06 7.37
C HIS A 148 -7.67 4.22 8.51
N TYR A 149 -6.38 4.25 8.15
CA TYR A 149 -5.32 4.70 9.03
C TYR A 149 -4.47 5.75 8.33
N LYS A 150 -4.24 6.83 9.03
CA LYS A 150 -3.29 7.89 8.64
C LYS A 150 -2.40 8.19 9.82
N MET A 151 -1.13 8.47 9.58
CA MET A 151 -0.22 8.85 10.66
C MET A 151 -0.81 10.02 11.47
N PRO A 152 -0.81 9.95 12.82
CA PRO A 152 -1.57 10.90 13.64
C PRO A 152 -0.98 12.31 13.68
N ALA A 153 0.35 12.44 13.51
CA ALA A 153 1.03 13.72 13.61
C ALA A 153 0.92 14.53 12.31
N PRO A 154 0.24 15.71 12.31
CA PRO A 154 0.21 16.55 11.12
C PRO A 154 1.60 17.00 10.70
N GLN A 155 1.82 17.05 9.39
CA GLN A 155 3.07 17.51 8.78
C GLN A 155 2.94 18.93 8.22
N LEU A 156 4.07 19.53 7.86
CA LEU A 156 4.12 20.86 7.27
C LEU A 156 3.80 20.85 5.76
N GLU A 157 3.54 22.01 5.19
CA GLU A 157 3.34 22.18 3.74
C GLU A 157 4.62 21.91 2.93
N THR A 158 5.77 21.95 3.57
CA THR A 158 7.09 21.67 2.98
C THR A 158 7.46 20.19 3.01
N GLU A 159 6.60 19.34 3.55
CA GLU A 159 6.82 17.89 3.66
C GLU A 159 5.88 17.13 2.74
N ASN A 160 6.44 16.39 1.76
CA ASN A 160 5.64 15.41 1.07
C ASN A 160 5.32 14.25 2.02
N CYS A 161 4.06 13.89 2.12
CA CYS A 161 3.59 12.86 3.03
C CYS A 161 2.32 12.21 2.50
N VAL A 162 2.39 10.90 2.27
CA VAL A 162 1.27 9.99 1.98
C VAL A 162 1.68 8.57 2.39
N ALA A 163 0.72 7.66 2.52
CA ALA A 163 0.97 6.25 2.75
C ALA A 163 1.80 5.63 1.62
N HIS A 164 2.85 4.92 1.97
CA HIS A 164 3.74 4.29 1.00
C HIS A 164 4.03 2.83 1.41
N ASN A 165 5.20 2.29 1.03
CA ASN A 165 5.51 0.89 1.26
C ASN A 165 5.84 0.58 2.72
N GLY A 166 5.48 -0.62 3.14
CA GLY A 166 5.76 -1.12 4.47
C GLY A 166 5.89 -2.64 4.52
N SER A 167 6.09 -3.16 5.71
CA SER A 167 6.15 -4.60 5.96
C SER A 167 5.53 -4.99 7.30
N ILE A 168 5.09 -6.23 7.39
CA ILE A 168 4.59 -6.80 8.64
C ILE A 168 5.76 -7.14 9.57
N ILE A 169 5.61 -6.80 10.86
CA ILE A 169 6.48 -7.28 11.93
C ILE A 169 5.83 -8.55 12.49
N PRO A 170 6.49 -9.73 12.38
CA PRO A 170 5.87 -11.00 12.73
C PRO A 170 5.83 -11.22 14.23
N ILE A 171 4.82 -10.66 14.88
CA ILE A 171 4.56 -10.86 16.32
C ILE A 171 3.38 -11.84 16.46
N PRO A 172 3.52 -12.95 17.20
CA PRO A 172 2.42 -13.89 17.39
C PRO A 172 1.15 -13.22 17.94
N ASN A 173 0.02 -13.50 17.33
CA ASN A 173 -1.31 -12.99 17.68
C ASN A 173 -1.46 -11.45 17.63
N ARG A 174 -0.58 -10.77 16.91
CA ARG A 174 -0.70 -9.34 16.67
C ARG A 174 -0.39 -9.02 15.22
N ASP A 175 -1.13 -8.08 14.66
CA ASP A 175 -0.91 -7.55 13.33
C ASP A 175 -0.24 -6.19 13.46
N ILE A 176 1.08 -6.17 13.28
CA ILE A 176 1.91 -4.98 13.42
C ILE A 176 2.49 -4.65 12.04
N PHE A 177 2.25 -3.44 11.58
CA PHE A 177 2.73 -2.94 10.29
C PHE A 177 3.67 -1.77 10.49
N VAL A 178 4.86 -1.81 9.90
CA VAL A 178 5.77 -0.68 9.83
C VAL A 178 5.72 -0.10 8.43
N GLN A 179 5.55 1.23 8.33
CA GLN A 179 5.27 1.91 7.07
C GLN A 179 6.07 3.17 6.90
N ALA A 180 6.45 3.45 5.65
CA ALA A 180 7.04 4.69 5.21
C ALA A 180 5.96 5.71 4.82
N TRP A 181 6.18 6.98 5.16
CA TRP A 181 5.30 8.12 4.89
C TRP A 181 6.08 9.29 4.24
N TYR A 182 7.06 8.98 3.42
CA TYR A 182 7.95 9.99 2.84
C TYR A 182 8.60 10.87 3.92
N GLN A 183 8.51 12.21 3.82
CA GLN A 183 9.04 13.12 4.84
C GLN A 183 8.27 13.06 6.17
N GLY A 184 7.04 12.54 6.17
CA GLY A 184 6.31 12.21 7.40
C GLY A 184 6.96 11.10 8.24
N GLY A 185 8.02 10.47 7.71
CA GLY A 185 8.84 9.55 8.48
C GLY A 185 8.39 8.10 8.39
N ILE A 186 8.48 7.40 9.51
CA ILE A 186 8.09 5.99 9.67
C ILE A 186 7.07 5.91 10.79
N SER A 187 5.97 5.21 10.54
CA SER A 187 4.97 4.87 11.55
C SER A 187 4.90 3.36 11.76
N ILE A 188 4.70 2.92 12.99
CA ILE A 188 4.44 1.52 13.33
C ILE A 188 3.04 1.45 13.89
N MET A 189 2.17 0.74 13.19
CA MET A 189 0.76 0.61 13.48
C MET A 189 0.43 -0.81 14.00
N ASP A 190 -0.34 -0.87 15.07
CA ASP A 190 -1.05 -2.08 15.50
C ASP A 190 -2.47 -2.05 14.91
N PHE A 191 -2.78 -2.99 14.02
CA PHE A 191 -4.09 -3.19 13.42
C PHE A 191 -4.69 -4.57 13.73
N THR A 192 -4.30 -5.13 14.88
CA THR A 192 -4.87 -6.40 15.39
C THR A 192 -6.40 -6.30 15.47
N ASP A 193 -6.92 -5.16 15.91
CA ASP A 193 -8.29 -4.75 15.64
C ASP A 193 -8.32 -3.88 14.38
N SER A 194 -8.72 -4.48 13.26
CA SER A 194 -8.77 -3.79 11.97
C SER A 194 -9.73 -2.59 11.91
N SER A 195 -10.64 -2.47 12.88
CA SER A 195 -11.58 -1.34 13.01
C SER A 195 -11.00 -0.18 13.82
N MET A 196 -9.93 -0.40 14.59
CA MET A 196 -9.33 0.60 15.47
C MET A 196 -7.79 0.53 15.45
N PRO A 197 -7.16 0.74 14.28
CA PRO A 197 -5.71 0.76 14.18
C PRO A 197 -5.11 1.86 15.04
N LYS A 198 -3.93 1.61 15.61
CA LYS A 198 -3.25 2.55 16.51
C LYS A 198 -1.77 2.63 16.21
N GLU A 199 -1.24 3.85 16.14
CA GLU A 199 0.22 4.04 16.16
C GLU A 199 0.78 3.61 17.52
N ILE A 200 1.83 2.80 17.48
CA ILE A 200 2.54 2.34 18.69
C ILE A 200 3.97 2.85 18.78
N ALA A 201 4.54 3.28 17.65
CA ALA A 201 5.84 3.93 17.58
C ALA A 201 5.97 4.72 16.28
N TYR A 202 6.84 5.71 16.25
CA TYR A 202 7.16 6.49 15.06
C TYR A 202 8.59 6.99 15.09
N PHE A 203 9.06 7.39 13.92
CA PHE A 203 10.30 8.14 13.76
C PHE A 203 10.13 9.16 12.63
N ASP A 204 10.40 10.42 12.93
CA ASP A 204 10.30 11.54 12.02
C ASP A 204 11.50 12.49 12.22
N ARG A 205 12.01 13.03 11.12
CA ARG A 205 13.14 13.97 11.10
C ARG A 205 12.71 15.39 10.76
N GLY A 206 11.43 15.58 10.45
CA GLY A 206 10.94 16.84 9.89
C GLY A 206 11.40 17.07 8.44
N PRO A 207 11.10 18.24 7.90
CA PRO A 207 11.33 18.58 6.51
C PRO A 207 12.80 18.48 6.11
N ILE A 208 13.06 18.15 4.86
CA ILE A 208 14.41 18.17 4.29
C ILE A 208 14.86 19.61 4.09
N LEU A 209 13.96 20.47 3.62
CA LEU A 209 14.12 21.92 3.51
C LEU A 209 12.94 22.62 4.19
N GLU A 210 13.23 23.64 4.99
CA GLU A 210 12.20 24.34 5.77
C GLU A 210 11.28 25.22 4.91
N ASP A 211 11.80 25.75 3.80
CA ASP A 211 11.12 26.77 2.99
C ASP A 211 10.53 26.24 1.68
N ILE A 212 10.91 25.05 1.25
CA ILE A 212 10.54 24.51 -0.07
C ILE A 212 10.22 23.01 0.03
N LEU A 213 9.05 22.64 -0.48
CA LEU A 213 8.71 21.22 -0.63
C LEU A 213 9.56 20.61 -1.74
N ILE A 214 10.32 19.58 -1.38
CA ILE A 214 11.00 18.70 -2.32
C ILE A 214 10.55 17.26 -2.07
N THR A 215 10.61 16.40 -3.07
CA THR A 215 10.35 14.98 -2.90
C THR A 215 11.52 14.34 -2.15
N GLY A 216 11.21 13.70 -1.03
CA GLY A 216 12.20 13.03 -0.20
C GLY A 216 11.55 12.25 0.93
N GLY A 217 12.32 11.82 1.91
CA GLY A 217 11.85 11.04 3.02
C GLY A 217 11.86 9.53 2.74
N TYR A 218 11.19 8.76 3.58
CA TYR A 218 11.24 7.30 3.52
C TYR A 218 10.42 6.74 2.37
N TRP A 219 11.09 5.97 1.50
CA TRP A 219 10.48 5.27 0.37
C TRP A 219 9.87 3.94 0.79
N SER A 220 10.59 3.15 1.60
CA SER A 220 10.16 1.83 2.04
C SER A 220 10.70 1.49 3.41
N THR A 221 9.96 0.67 4.14
CA THR A 221 10.40 0.09 5.40
C THR A 221 10.26 -1.42 5.37
N TYR A 222 11.30 -2.12 5.83
CA TYR A 222 11.34 -3.57 5.87
C TYR A 222 11.74 -4.05 7.27
N TYR A 223 11.01 -5.03 7.78
CA TYR A 223 11.42 -5.73 8.99
C TYR A 223 12.20 -7.00 8.62
N TYR A 224 13.38 -7.17 9.21
CA TYR A 224 14.16 -8.38 9.08
C TYR A 224 15.01 -8.60 10.34
N ASP A 225 14.97 -9.82 10.88
CA ASP A 225 15.81 -10.30 11.99
C ASP A 225 15.89 -9.34 13.19
N GLY A 226 14.75 -8.81 13.63
CA GLY A 226 14.67 -7.92 14.80
C GLY A 226 14.95 -6.45 14.52
N PHE A 227 15.22 -6.09 13.28
CA PHE A 227 15.49 -4.71 12.86
C PHE A 227 14.51 -4.23 11.80
N ILE A 228 14.34 -2.92 11.74
CA ILE A 228 13.58 -2.21 10.71
C ILE A 228 14.58 -1.43 9.87
N TYR A 229 14.52 -1.61 8.57
CA TYR A 229 15.36 -0.93 7.58
C TYR A 229 14.51 0.06 6.82
N GLY A 230 14.78 1.36 7.01
CA GLY A 230 14.10 2.44 6.30
C GLY A 230 14.99 2.99 5.18
N THR A 231 14.55 2.87 3.93
CA THR A 231 15.23 3.51 2.79
C THR A 231 14.73 4.93 2.65
N GLU A 232 15.63 5.89 2.70
CA GLU A 232 15.32 7.33 2.63
C GLU A 232 15.91 7.90 1.35
N ILE A 233 15.10 8.64 0.58
CA ILE A 233 15.44 9.10 -0.78
C ILE A 233 16.69 10.00 -0.78
N THR A 234 16.79 10.89 0.21
CA THR A 234 17.84 11.93 0.25
C THR A 234 18.95 11.64 1.23
N ARG A 235 18.70 10.82 2.26
CA ARG A 235 19.61 10.61 3.41
C ARG A 235 20.14 9.16 3.50
N GLY A 236 19.66 8.25 2.64
CA GLY A 236 20.20 6.90 2.49
C GLY A 236 19.43 5.82 3.27
N LEU A 237 20.09 5.07 4.14
CA LEU A 237 19.53 3.94 4.86
C LEU A 237 19.62 4.15 6.36
N ASP A 238 18.50 4.01 7.05
CA ASP A 238 18.43 3.96 8.50
C ASP A 238 18.09 2.56 8.99
N VAL A 239 18.63 2.21 10.15
CA VAL A 239 18.35 0.95 10.82
C VAL A 239 17.80 1.22 12.21
N PHE A 240 16.60 0.70 12.47
CA PHE A 240 15.90 0.89 13.74
C PHE A 240 15.69 -0.43 14.45
N ARG A 241 15.50 -0.35 15.73
CA ARG A 241 15.07 -1.46 16.56
C ARG A 241 13.87 -1.02 17.40
N LEU A 242 12.78 -1.79 17.31
CA LEU A 242 11.65 -1.62 18.22
C LEU A 242 12.04 -2.19 19.59
N THR A 243 12.01 -1.37 20.62
CA THR A 243 12.30 -1.78 21.99
C THR A 243 11.00 -1.81 22.79
N PRO A 244 10.80 -2.82 23.66
CA PRO A 244 9.69 -2.79 24.60
C PRO A 244 9.78 -1.53 25.48
N SER A 245 8.65 -0.86 25.66
CA SER A 245 8.48 0.24 26.62
C SER A 245 8.31 -0.30 28.03
#